data_7e00e8e161b9b604163ddc855e33124a
#
_entry.id   7e00e8e161b9b604163ddc855e33124a
#
_cell.length_a   1.000
_cell.length_b   1.000
_cell.length_c   1.000
_cell.angle_alpha   90.00
_cell.angle_beta   90.00
_cell.angle_gamma   90.00
#
_symmetry.space_group_name_H-M   'P 1'
#
loop_
_entity.id
_entity.type
_entity.pdbx_description
1 polymer ?
#
loop_
_entity_poly.entity_id
_entity_poly.type
_entity_poly.pdbx_seq_one_letter_code
_entity_poly.pdbx_strand_id
1 'polypeptide(L)'
;MTRAVSSLYTSFLDAPPAACVSVPFHGSSDICDEATNSAASLITNSGNDGGDDGGSGGGGSAGSLLVTGTYTLDKDTQLRTGSLVLHEVLMKDKQDGIELKHHRTELLPSGSVLDIRLLKASASPSFPSGCKLLVATSTGQISVYSVSRRSLKFLSTHEVTDSTTLILSLSISPDGLLVSTTTSDSKIHIHKFTDTTLTSLKQIAEIENVHTGLEAWASIFSIDGKTLYSGGDDGSFAAWDLGALNNSEDMGDDEEQTPVQTYRNRKIHTAGVTSILPVTISGQEYIITGSYDQFVRIFSPSTKRWLDTSIDLEGGVWRLEILSNNNFIQKEQGISSDKDAEIYILASCMHAGCCILSAELKEGGEIILTPIATMKEHESMNYASACIGNNEPMFISTSFYDRRVCCWRL
;
A
#
# COMPACT_ATOMS: atom_id res chain seq x y z
N MET A 1 11.09 24.50 6.90
CA MET A 1 9.97 25.02 6.05
C MET A 1 9.57 23.92 5.09
N THR A 2 8.29 23.59 5.02
CA THR A 2 7.75 22.62 4.07
C THR A 2 7.93 23.13 2.63
N ARG A 3 8.46 22.30 1.75
CA ARG A 3 8.65 22.63 0.33
C ARG A 3 7.33 22.41 -0.42
N ALA A 4 6.83 23.42 -1.11
CA ALA A 4 5.79 23.24 -2.10
C ALA A 4 6.41 22.68 -3.39
N VAL A 5 5.82 21.63 -3.95
CA VAL A 5 6.28 21.00 -5.18
C VAL A 5 5.16 21.02 -6.22
N SER A 6 5.55 21.08 -7.49
CA SER A 6 4.64 21.07 -8.62
C SER A 6 4.79 19.80 -9.45
N SER A 7 3.75 19.43 -10.17
CA SER A 7 3.78 18.30 -11.07
C SER A 7 4.72 18.56 -12.25
N LEU A 8 5.52 17.55 -12.58
CA LEU A 8 6.34 17.50 -13.78
C LEU A 8 5.54 16.97 -14.99
N TYR A 9 4.51 16.20 -14.71
CA TYR A 9 3.62 15.63 -15.71
C TYR A 9 2.22 15.46 -15.13
N THR A 10 1.21 15.82 -15.91
CA THR A 10 -0.20 15.65 -15.56
C THR A 10 -0.92 14.90 -16.67
N SER A 11 -1.71 13.91 -16.32
CA SER A 11 -2.58 13.15 -17.22
C SER A 11 -3.95 12.93 -16.58
N PHE A 12 -4.89 12.42 -17.36
CA PHE A 12 -6.23 12.12 -16.89
C PHE A 12 -6.59 10.67 -17.21
N LEU A 13 -7.29 10.04 -16.30
CA LEU A 13 -7.85 8.71 -16.48
C LEU A 13 -9.29 8.78 -17.03
N ASP A 14 -9.73 7.73 -17.70
CA ASP A 14 -11.10 7.65 -18.22
C ASP A 14 -12.14 7.55 -17.09
N ALA A 15 -11.74 7.02 -15.94
CA ALA A 15 -12.60 6.85 -14.76
C ALA A 15 -11.89 7.28 -13.46
N PRO A 16 -12.62 7.63 -12.39
CA PRO A 16 -12.04 8.07 -11.13
C PRO A 16 -11.11 7.04 -10.49
N PRO A 17 -9.86 7.41 -10.13
CA PRO A 17 -8.90 6.52 -9.48
C PRO A 17 -9.21 6.38 -7.99
N ALA A 18 -9.40 5.15 -7.51
CA ALA A 18 -9.67 4.84 -6.10
C ALA A 18 -8.43 4.32 -5.37
N ALA A 19 -7.56 3.58 -6.06
CA ALA A 19 -6.34 3.01 -5.50
C ALA A 19 -5.25 2.95 -6.55
N CYS A 20 -3.98 2.98 -6.14
CA CYS A 20 -2.85 2.71 -7.02
C CYS A 20 -1.74 1.97 -6.28
N VAL A 21 -0.90 1.29 -7.04
CA VAL A 21 0.28 0.60 -6.53
C VAL A 21 1.41 0.67 -7.55
N SER A 22 2.64 0.90 -7.09
CA SER A 22 3.83 0.76 -7.92
C SER A 22 4.28 -0.69 -7.96
N VAL A 23 4.67 -1.16 -9.14
CA VAL A 23 5.23 -2.50 -9.35
C VAL A 23 6.67 -2.35 -9.84
N PRO A 24 7.66 -2.67 -9.01
CA PRO A 24 9.05 -2.57 -9.39
C PRO A 24 9.40 -3.66 -10.41
N PHE A 25 10.23 -3.31 -11.41
CA PHE A 25 10.84 -4.30 -12.27
C PHE A 25 12.30 -3.97 -12.60
N HIS A 26 13.11 -5.00 -12.80
CA HIS A 26 14.54 -4.90 -13.08
C HIS A 26 14.87 -5.55 -14.42
N GLY A 27 15.46 -4.79 -15.34
CA GLY A 27 16.07 -5.29 -16.58
C GLY A 27 15.10 -5.47 -17.77
N SER A 28 15.65 -5.95 -18.88
CA SER A 28 14.96 -6.17 -20.15
C SER A 28 14.18 -7.47 -20.25
N SER A 29 14.28 -8.35 -19.24
CA SER A 29 13.52 -9.61 -19.19
C SER A 29 12.21 -9.37 -18.46
N ASP A 30 11.15 -9.89 -18.99
CA ASP A 30 9.80 -9.82 -18.44
C ASP A 30 9.78 -10.40 -17.03
N ILE A 31 9.34 -9.59 -16.07
CA ILE A 31 9.40 -9.91 -14.63
C ILE A 31 8.44 -11.02 -14.21
N CYS A 32 7.54 -11.38 -15.07
CA CYS A 32 6.53 -12.40 -14.78
C CYS A 32 6.24 -13.26 -15.99
N ASP A 33 7.26 -13.78 -16.67
CA ASP A 33 7.01 -14.86 -17.62
C ASP A 33 6.92 -16.20 -16.91
N GLU A 34 5.84 -16.92 -17.20
CA GLU A 34 5.61 -18.27 -16.77
C GLU A 34 6.78 -19.16 -17.25
N ALA A 35 7.37 -19.86 -16.29
CA ALA A 35 8.21 -21.04 -16.45
C ALA A 35 9.58 -20.86 -17.11
N THR A 36 10.60 -20.71 -16.29
CA THR A 36 11.80 -21.57 -16.39
C THR A 36 12.33 -21.85 -15.00
N ASN A 37 12.26 -23.12 -14.61
CA ASN A 37 13.00 -23.70 -13.50
C ASN A 37 14.50 -23.48 -13.72
N SER A 38 15.15 -22.66 -12.92
CA SER A 38 16.53 -22.95 -12.51
C SER A 38 16.90 -22.09 -11.29
N ALA A 39 17.36 -22.78 -10.28
CA ALA A 39 17.95 -22.23 -9.07
C ALA A 39 19.12 -21.33 -9.44
N ALA A 40 19.06 -20.05 -9.09
CA ALA A 40 20.18 -19.13 -9.18
C ALA A 40 20.75 -18.86 -7.79
N SER A 41 21.94 -19.38 -7.60
CA SER A 41 22.84 -19.18 -6.49
C SER A 41 23.21 -17.70 -6.30
N LEU A 42 23.29 -17.29 -5.05
CA LEU A 42 24.05 -16.13 -4.59
C LEU A 42 25.50 -16.24 -5.06
N ILE A 43 25.99 -15.27 -5.83
CA ILE A 43 27.41 -15.06 -6.08
C ILE A 43 27.78 -13.66 -5.59
N THR A 44 28.61 -13.63 -4.56
CA THR A 44 29.37 -12.48 -4.11
C THR A 44 30.53 -12.20 -5.08
N ASN A 45 30.72 -10.94 -5.41
CA ASN A 45 31.80 -10.49 -6.28
C ASN A 45 33.15 -10.35 -5.61
N SER A 46 34.17 -10.78 -6.31
CA SER A 46 35.46 -10.08 -6.39
C SER A 46 36.26 -10.59 -7.61
N GLY A 47 36.82 -9.68 -8.41
CA GLY A 47 37.91 -10.00 -9.39
C GLY A 47 37.80 -9.23 -10.71
N ASN A 48 38.69 -8.27 -10.84
CA ASN A 48 39.10 -7.59 -12.07
C ASN A 48 39.56 -8.60 -13.11
N ASP A 49 39.23 -8.39 -14.38
CA ASP A 49 40.23 -8.31 -15.45
C ASP A 49 39.64 -7.80 -16.77
N GLY A 50 40.44 -7.06 -17.50
CA GLY A 50 40.05 -6.27 -18.64
C GLY A 50 39.83 -7.08 -19.93
N GLY A 51 39.08 -6.48 -20.86
CA GLY A 51 38.82 -6.93 -22.21
C GLY A 51 37.92 -5.94 -22.92
N ASP A 52 38.53 -5.10 -23.72
CA ASP A 52 37.95 -4.15 -24.66
C ASP A 52 37.20 -4.89 -25.75
N ASP A 53 35.90 -4.64 -25.92
CA ASP A 53 35.20 -4.81 -27.19
C ASP A 53 33.96 -3.91 -27.25
N GLY A 54 33.99 -2.99 -28.19
CA GLY A 54 32.98 -2.02 -28.46
C GLY A 54 31.65 -2.62 -28.95
N GLY A 55 30.64 -2.54 -28.07
CA GLY A 55 29.26 -2.76 -28.43
C GLY A 55 28.42 -1.69 -27.75
N SER A 56 27.90 -0.74 -28.53
CA SER A 56 26.93 0.28 -28.07
C SER A 56 25.65 -0.40 -27.59
N GLY A 57 25.66 -0.93 -26.37
CA GLY A 57 24.48 -1.36 -25.68
C GLY A 57 23.74 -0.16 -25.11
N GLY A 58 22.66 0.24 -25.74
CA GLY A 58 21.74 1.22 -25.18
C GLY A 58 21.33 0.76 -23.79
N GLY A 59 21.76 1.48 -22.76
CA GLY A 59 21.33 1.27 -21.38
C GLY A 59 19.81 1.40 -21.31
N GLY A 60 19.12 0.26 -21.26
CA GLY A 60 17.67 0.24 -21.07
C GLY A 60 17.38 0.90 -19.72
N SER A 61 16.77 2.09 -19.76
CA SER A 61 16.28 2.77 -18.57
C SER A 61 15.38 1.82 -17.81
N ALA A 62 15.70 1.58 -16.54
CA ALA A 62 14.87 0.78 -15.66
C ALA A 62 13.52 1.50 -15.53
N GLY A 63 12.47 0.95 -16.11
CA GLY A 63 11.12 1.48 -16.05
C GLY A 63 10.42 0.97 -14.79
N SER A 64 9.38 1.67 -14.37
CA SER A 64 8.48 1.26 -13.30
C SER A 64 7.06 1.18 -13.81
N LEU A 65 6.28 0.29 -13.26
CA LEU A 65 4.88 0.14 -13.60
C LEU A 65 4.01 0.78 -12.53
N LEU A 66 2.92 1.38 -12.96
CA LEU A 66 1.85 1.86 -12.11
C LEU A 66 0.57 1.11 -12.48
N VAL A 67 -0.07 0.50 -11.48
CA VAL A 67 -1.43 -0.03 -11.63
C VAL A 67 -2.38 0.86 -10.83
N THR A 68 -3.38 1.39 -11.51
CA THR A 68 -4.42 2.23 -10.91
C THR A 68 -5.76 1.51 -10.99
N GLY A 69 -6.44 1.38 -9.85
CA GLY A 69 -7.82 0.89 -9.78
C GLY A 69 -8.82 2.03 -9.87
N THR A 70 -9.91 1.83 -10.58
CA THR A 70 -10.94 2.86 -10.76
C THR A 70 -12.26 2.49 -10.09
N TYR A 71 -13.04 3.53 -9.78
CA TYR A 71 -14.35 3.42 -9.16
C TYR A 71 -15.33 4.36 -9.85
N THR A 72 -16.41 3.82 -10.38
CA THR A 72 -17.51 4.60 -10.94
C THR A 72 -18.83 4.10 -10.34
N LEU A 73 -19.63 5.04 -9.85
CA LEU A 73 -21.00 4.77 -9.40
C LEU A 73 -21.96 5.44 -10.38
N ASP A 74 -22.78 4.65 -11.04
CA ASP A 74 -23.92 5.13 -11.78
C ASP A 74 -25.03 5.48 -10.78
N LYS A 75 -25.41 6.75 -10.73
CA LYS A 75 -26.38 7.26 -9.73
C LYS A 75 -27.80 6.80 -10.01
N ASP A 76 -28.13 6.50 -11.25
CA ASP A 76 -29.48 6.11 -11.64
C ASP A 76 -29.73 4.62 -11.40
N THR A 77 -28.76 3.78 -11.75
CA THR A 77 -28.84 2.32 -11.58
C THR A 77 -28.25 1.83 -10.26
N GLN A 78 -27.51 2.69 -9.53
CA GLN A 78 -26.71 2.33 -8.36
C GLN A 78 -25.64 1.27 -8.63
N LEU A 79 -25.35 1.02 -9.91
CA LEU A 79 -24.33 0.06 -10.33
C LEU A 79 -22.94 0.63 -10.13
N ARG A 80 -22.06 -0.13 -9.50
CA ARG A 80 -20.65 0.17 -9.36
C ARG A 80 -19.85 -0.60 -10.40
N THR A 81 -18.98 0.10 -11.12
CA THR A 81 -18.09 -0.47 -12.13
C THR A 81 -16.67 0.05 -11.95
N GLY A 82 -15.70 -0.75 -12.30
CA GLY A 82 -14.28 -0.39 -12.17
C GLY A 82 -13.39 -1.14 -13.13
N SER A 83 -12.15 -0.70 -13.19
CA SER A 83 -11.10 -1.29 -14.01
C SER A 83 -9.74 -1.19 -13.31
N LEU A 84 -8.79 -2.00 -13.76
CA LEU A 84 -7.38 -1.84 -13.50
C LEU A 84 -6.72 -1.24 -14.74
N VAL A 85 -5.96 -0.16 -14.55
CA VAL A 85 -5.24 0.53 -15.63
C VAL A 85 -3.75 0.38 -15.39
N LEU A 86 -3.06 -0.24 -16.36
CA LEU A 86 -1.61 -0.45 -16.32
C LEU A 86 -0.90 0.62 -17.16
N HIS A 87 0.00 1.34 -16.51
CA HIS A 87 0.90 2.28 -17.14
C HIS A 87 2.37 1.88 -16.90
N GLU A 88 3.20 2.14 -17.88
CA GLU A 88 4.65 2.19 -17.73
C GLU A 88 5.06 3.64 -17.52
N VAL A 89 5.86 3.88 -16.49
CA VAL A 89 6.41 5.20 -16.21
C VAL A 89 7.78 5.30 -16.88
N LEU A 90 7.88 6.12 -17.89
CA LEU A 90 9.09 6.32 -18.67
C LEU A 90 9.75 7.64 -18.30
N MET A 91 11.06 7.58 -18.04
CA MET A 91 11.92 8.74 -17.86
C MET A 91 12.49 9.10 -19.25
N LYS A 92 12.24 10.30 -19.72
CA LYS A 92 12.82 10.80 -20.99
C LYS A 92 14.18 11.44 -20.74
N ASP A 93 15.17 11.01 -21.48
CA ASP A 93 16.49 11.63 -21.49
C ASP A 93 16.39 13.07 -22.01
N LYS A 94 16.63 14.03 -21.17
CA LYS A 94 16.72 15.49 -21.33
C LYS A 94 15.54 16.25 -20.70
N GLN A 95 15.89 16.96 -19.64
CA GLN A 95 15.06 17.98 -18.98
C GLN A 95 13.69 17.48 -18.49
N ASP A 96 13.70 16.76 -17.35
CA ASP A 96 12.51 16.46 -16.53
C ASP A 96 11.29 15.85 -17.24
N GLY A 97 11.50 15.22 -18.40
CA GLY A 97 10.42 14.60 -19.16
C GLY A 97 10.00 13.26 -18.56
N ILE A 98 8.75 13.19 -18.12
CA ILE A 98 8.09 11.96 -17.69
C ILE A 98 6.97 11.64 -18.66
N GLU A 99 6.74 10.37 -18.91
CA GLU A 99 5.60 9.89 -19.68
C GLU A 99 4.94 8.71 -18.97
N LEU A 100 3.63 8.78 -18.78
CA LEU A 100 2.81 7.63 -18.42
C LEU A 100 2.32 6.97 -19.69
N LYS A 101 2.98 5.89 -20.09
CA LYS A 101 2.58 5.12 -21.25
C LYS A 101 1.52 4.11 -20.87
N HIS A 102 0.30 4.31 -21.33
CA HIS A 102 -0.79 3.35 -21.16
C HIS A 102 -0.47 2.04 -21.89
N HIS A 103 -0.64 0.91 -21.20
CA HIS A 103 -0.48 -0.42 -21.79
C HIS A 103 -1.80 -1.17 -21.87
N ARG A 104 -2.59 -1.16 -20.79
CA ARG A 104 -3.79 -1.96 -20.74
C ARG A 104 -4.81 -1.37 -19.75
N THR A 105 -6.08 -1.50 -20.10
CA THR A 105 -7.21 -1.36 -19.20
C THR A 105 -7.93 -2.70 -19.14
N GLU A 106 -8.07 -3.26 -17.94
CA GLU A 106 -8.77 -4.50 -17.67
C GLU A 106 -10.01 -4.17 -16.84
N LEU A 107 -11.18 -4.45 -17.38
CA LEU A 107 -12.46 -4.27 -16.67
C LEU A 107 -12.60 -5.33 -15.58
N LEU A 108 -13.05 -4.95 -14.39
CA LEU A 108 -13.37 -5.91 -13.35
C LEU A 108 -14.58 -6.75 -13.77
N PRO A 109 -14.59 -8.04 -13.43
CA PRO A 109 -15.76 -8.90 -13.66
C PRO A 109 -17.02 -8.41 -12.96
N SER A 110 -16.84 -7.79 -11.77
CA SER A 110 -17.92 -7.20 -10.97
C SER A 110 -17.43 -6.06 -10.11
N GLY A 111 -18.27 -5.06 -9.90
CA GLY A 111 -18.03 -3.97 -8.98
C GLY A 111 -16.91 -3.01 -9.41
N SER A 112 -16.46 -2.24 -8.46
CA SER A 112 -15.37 -1.25 -8.61
C SER A 112 -14.25 -1.53 -7.61
N VAL A 113 -13.08 -0.94 -7.87
CA VAL A 113 -11.90 -1.10 -7.01
C VAL A 113 -12.03 -0.21 -5.79
N LEU A 114 -11.71 -0.77 -4.61
CA LEU A 114 -11.60 -0.02 -3.35
C LEU A 114 -10.18 -0.04 -2.78
N ASP A 115 -9.48 -1.16 -2.87
CA ASP A 115 -8.08 -1.26 -2.48
C ASP A 115 -7.31 -2.23 -3.39
N ILE A 116 -6.00 -1.99 -3.54
CA ILE A 116 -5.08 -2.85 -4.28
C ILE A 116 -3.85 -3.10 -3.41
N ARG A 117 -3.44 -4.36 -3.30
CA ARG A 117 -2.18 -4.74 -2.66
C ARG A 117 -1.32 -5.58 -3.57
N LEU A 118 -0.03 -5.28 -3.56
CA LEU A 118 0.96 -6.07 -4.27
C LEU A 118 1.45 -7.19 -3.36
N LEU A 119 1.26 -8.43 -3.79
CA LEU A 119 1.87 -9.59 -3.17
C LEU A 119 3.25 -9.80 -3.81
N LYS A 120 4.30 -9.56 -3.03
CA LYS A 120 5.68 -9.68 -3.49
C LYS A 120 6.13 -11.15 -3.44
N ALA A 121 6.75 -11.63 -4.50
CA ALA A 121 7.26 -13.00 -4.61
C ALA A 121 8.30 -13.38 -3.52
N SER A 122 8.90 -12.40 -2.87
CA SER A 122 9.93 -12.60 -1.85
C SER A 122 9.39 -12.82 -0.43
N ALA A 123 8.10 -12.71 -0.21
CA ALA A 123 7.52 -12.84 1.12
C ALA A 123 7.53 -14.29 1.64
N SER A 124 7.52 -15.28 0.74
CA SER A 124 7.64 -16.70 1.10
C SER A 124 8.29 -17.51 -0.03
N PRO A 125 9.24 -18.42 0.29
CA PRO A 125 9.84 -19.32 -0.70
C PRO A 125 8.84 -20.31 -1.34
N SER A 126 7.64 -20.40 -0.79
CA SER A 126 6.58 -21.29 -1.29
C SER A 126 5.73 -20.68 -2.42
N PHE A 127 5.87 -19.40 -2.74
CA PHE A 127 5.07 -18.76 -3.78
C PHE A 127 5.77 -18.78 -5.15
N PRO A 128 5.00 -18.96 -6.26
CA PRO A 128 5.56 -18.91 -7.60
C PRO A 128 6.17 -17.54 -7.91
N SER A 129 7.22 -17.54 -8.71
CA SER A 129 7.87 -16.32 -9.19
C SER A 129 6.87 -15.45 -9.96
N GLY A 130 6.78 -14.16 -9.59
CA GLY A 130 5.94 -13.20 -10.26
C GLY A 130 5.20 -12.25 -9.31
N CYS A 131 4.87 -11.05 -9.79
CA CYS A 131 4.08 -10.10 -9.03
C CYS A 131 2.59 -10.40 -9.18
N LYS A 132 1.88 -10.49 -8.07
CA LYS A 132 0.42 -10.62 -8.06
C LYS A 132 -0.23 -9.44 -7.36
N LEU A 133 -1.42 -9.10 -7.81
CA LEU A 133 -2.24 -8.06 -7.21
C LEU A 133 -3.45 -8.71 -6.56
N LEU A 134 -3.75 -8.32 -5.34
CA LEU A 134 -5.03 -8.53 -4.68
C LEU A 134 -5.83 -7.24 -4.81
N VAL A 135 -7.06 -7.37 -5.25
CA VAL A 135 -7.98 -6.26 -5.54
C VAL A 135 -9.25 -6.44 -4.72
N ALA A 136 -9.48 -5.52 -3.78
CA ALA A 136 -10.74 -5.44 -3.05
C ALA A 136 -11.82 -4.77 -3.90
N THR A 137 -12.99 -5.37 -3.93
CA THR A 137 -14.10 -4.88 -4.76
C THR A 137 -15.28 -4.39 -3.94
N SER A 138 -16.08 -3.56 -4.56
CA SER A 138 -17.37 -3.07 -4.01
C SER A 138 -18.49 -4.12 -4.02
N THR A 139 -18.20 -5.35 -4.37
CA THR A 139 -19.13 -6.48 -4.42
C THR A 139 -18.73 -7.64 -3.53
N GLY A 140 -18.03 -7.36 -2.42
CA GLY A 140 -17.68 -8.35 -1.40
C GLY A 140 -16.64 -9.39 -1.85
N GLN A 141 -15.85 -9.11 -2.88
CA GLN A 141 -14.92 -10.06 -3.48
C GLN A 141 -13.49 -9.57 -3.45
N ILE A 142 -12.54 -10.50 -3.36
CA ILE A 142 -11.11 -10.29 -3.65
C ILE A 142 -10.84 -10.90 -5.02
N SER A 143 -10.36 -10.11 -5.95
CA SER A 143 -9.88 -10.58 -7.25
C SER A 143 -8.36 -10.64 -7.27
N VAL A 144 -7.81 -11.68 -7.88
CA VAL A 144 -6.35 -11.90 -7.99
C VAL A 144 -5.94 -11.73 -9.44
N TYR A 145 -4.91 -10.94 -9.67
CA TYR A 145 -4.31 -10.71 -10.99
C TYR A 145 -2.82 -10.99 -10.96
N SER A 146 -2.27 -11.52 -12.06
CA SER A 146 -0.84 -11.40 -12.32
C SER A 146 -0.55 -10.14 -13.12
N VAL A 147 0.59 -9.49 -12.83
CA VAL A 147 1.01 -8.28 -13.50
C VAL A 147 2.37 -8.49 -14.15
N SER A 148 2.50 -8.11 -15.42
CA SER A 148 3.76 -8.05 -16.16
C SER A 148 3.86 -6.69 -16.85
N ARG A 149 4.99 -6.43 -17.53
CA ARG A 149 5.25 -5.13 -18.16
C ARG A 149 4.12 -4.63 -19.08
N ARG A 150 3.40 -5.55 -19.74
CA ARG A 150 2.37 -5.19 -20.72
C ARG A 150 1.04 -5.90 -20.49
N SER A 151 0.92 -6.65 -19.42
CA SER A 151 -0.25 -7.50 -19.20
C SER A 151 -0.73 -7.43 -17.77
N LEU A 152 -2.04 -7.40 -17.63
CA LEU A 152 -2.80 -7.73 -16.43
C LEU A 152 -3.62 -8.95 -16.77
N LYS A 153 -3.40 -10.07 -16.06
CA LYS A 153 -4.13 -11.31 -16.29
C LYS A 153 -4.93 -11.66 -15.06
N PHE A 154 -6.23 -11.75 -15.20
CA PHE A 154 -7.12 -12.26 -14.17
C PHE A 154 -6.78 -13.73 -13.88
N LEU A 155 -6.69 -14.09 -12.59
CA LEU A 155 -6.40 -15.45 -12.13
C LEU A 155 -7.59 -16.08 -11.44
N SER A 156 -8.14 -15.42 -10.43
CA SER A 156 -9.25 -15.94 -9.64
C SER A 156 -10.02 -14.80 -8.95
N THR A 157 -11.20 -15.12 -8.45
CA THR A 157 -11.95 -14.28 -7.52
C THR A 157 -12.41 -15.12 -6.34
N HIS A 158 -12.50 -14.49 -5.17
CA HIS A 158 -12.90 -15.10 -3.90
C HIS A 158 -14.00 -14.27 -3.27
N GLU A 159 -15.13 -14.91 -2.98
CA GLU A 159 -16.21 -14.28 -2.22
C GLU A 159 -15.80 -14.23 -0.73
N VAL A 160 -15.82 -13.03 -0.16
CA VAL A 160 -15.54 -12.77 1.24
C VAL A 160 -16.83 -12.55 2.00
N THR A 161 -17.74 -11.81 1.39
CA THR A 161 -19.03 -11.46 1.96
C THR A 161 -20.06 -11.31 0.83
N ASP A 162 -21.30 -10.95 1.16
CA ASP A 162 -22.34 -10.73 0.16
C ASP A 162 -22.03 -9.56 -0.79
N SER A 163 -22.67 -9.58 -1.97
CA SER A 163 -22.39 -8.61 -3.03
C SER A 163 -22.85 -7.18 -2.76
N THR A 164 -23.54 -6.93 -1.66
CA THR A 164 -23.99 -5.59 -1.23
C THR A 164 -23.01 -4.95 -0.26
N THR A 165 -22.15 -5.74 0.35
CA THR A 165 -21.13 -5.31 1.32
C THR A 165 -19.82 -4.98 0.60
N LEU A 166 -19.24 -3.83 0.92
CA LEU A 166 -17.99 -3.35 0.33
C LEU A 166 -16.80 -3.88 1.11
N ILE A 167 -15.76 -4.37 0.42
CA ILE A 167 -14.44 -4.59 1.03
C ILE A 167 -13.66 -3.29 0.95
N LEU A 168 -13.43 -2.64 2.10
CA LEU A 168 -12.87 -1.29 2.17
C LEU A 168 -11.35 -1.27 2.16
N SER A 169 -10.70 -2.27 2.75
CA SER A 169 -9.25 -2.39 2.73
C SER A 169 -8.77 -3.85 2.68
N LEU A 170 -7.53 -4.01 2.23
CA LEU A 170 -6.77 -5.25 2.20
C LEU A 170 -5.47 -5.08 2.97
N SER A 171 -5.07 -6.10 3.73
CA SER A 171 -3.72 -6.21 4.26
C SER A 171 -3.20 -7.63 4.09
N ILE A 172 -1.91 -7.76 3.83
CA ILE A 172 -1.21 -9.02 3.65
C ILE A 172 -0.24 -9.17 4.81
N SER A 173 -0.23 -10.33 5.48
CA SER A 173 0.73 -10.60 6.55
C SER A 173 2.18 -10.55 6.04
N PRO A 174 3.17 -10.27 6.90
CA PRO A 174 4.57 -10.14 6.49
C PRO A 174 5.14 -11.40 5.81
N ASP A 175 4.64 -12.58 6.18
CA ASP A 175 4.99 -13.86 5.56
C ASP A 175 4.26 -14.13 4.24
N GLY A 176 3.27 -13.30 3.89
CA GLY A 176 2.46 -13.43 2.68
C GLY A 176 1.38 -14.53 2.75
N LEU A 177 1.18 -15.16 3.89
CA LEU A 177 0.27 -16.32 4.03
C LEU A 177 -1.17 -15.92 4.36
N LEU A 178 -1.36 -14.81 5.10
CA LEU A 178 -2.65 -14.34 5.52
C LEU A 178 -3.06 -13.06 4.81
N VAL A 179 -4.36 -12.92 4.59
CA VAL A 179 -4.98 -11.71 4.07
C VAL A 179 -6.08 -11.29 5.02
N SER A 180 -6.04 -10.05 5.51
CA SER A 180 -7.16 -9.45 6.21
C SER A 180 -7.92 -8.48 5.32
N THR A 181 -9.24 -8.47 5.46
CA THR A 181 -10.14 -7.51 4.80
C THR A 181 -11.01 -6.83 5.82
N THR A 182 -11.29 -5.56 5.59
CA THR A 182 -12.30 -4.82 6.36
C THR A 182 -13.52 -4.55 5.49
N THR A 183 -14.68 -4.47 6.09
CA THR A 183 -15.94 -4.34 5.37
C THR A 183 -16.80 -3.18 5.85
N SER A 184 -17.74 -2.78 5.00
CA SER A 184 -18.65 -1.67 5.29
C SER A 184 -19.70 -1.98 6.36
N ASP A 185 -19.87 -3.26 6.73
CA ASP A 185 -20.74 -3.74 7.80
C ASP A 185 -20.00 -3.99 9.14
N SER A 186 -18.84 -3.35 9.32
CA SER A 186 -18.05 -3.39 10.56
C SER A 186 -17.42 -4.74 10.90
N LYS A 187 -17.00 -5.50 9.90
CA LYS A 187 -16.34 -6.79 10.10
C LYS A 187 -14.89 -6.76 9.62
N ILE A 188 -14.11 -7.68 10.17
CA ILE A 188 -12.79 -8.06 9.65
C ILE A 188 -12.82 -9.54 9.36
N HIS A 189 -12.46 -9.93 8.14
CA HIS A 189 -12.27 -11.32 7.76
C HIS A 189 -10.79 -11.60 7.59
N ILE A 190 -10.33 -12.74 8.09
CA ILE A 190 -8.95 -13.20 7.94
C ILE A 190 -8.98 -14.49 7.13
N HIS A 191 -8.24 -14.49 6.03
CA HIS A 191 -8.13 -15.62 5.10
C HIS A 191 -6.69 -16.11 5.04
N LYS A 192 -6.52 -17.41 4.77
CA LYS A 192 -5.25 -18.05 4.49
C LYS A 192 -5.24 -18.56 3.06
N PHE A 193 -4.14 -18.36 2.34
CA PHE A 193 -3.93 -19.05 1.07
C PHE A 193 -3.70 -20.54 1.32
N THR A 194 -4.47 -21.38 0.61
CA THR A 194 -4.41 -22.84 0.74
C THR A 194 -3.57 -23.50 -0.34
N ASP A 195 -3.16 -22.73 -1.36
CA ASP A 195 -2.34 -23.19 -2.45
C ASP A 195 -1.19 -22.22 -2.80
N THR A 196 -0.14 -22.75 -3.42
CA THR A 196 1.01 -21.96 -3.85
C THR A 196 0.73 -21.10 -5.09
N THR A 197 -0.39 -21.34 -5.78
CA THR A 197 -0.80 -20.58 -6.96
C THR A 197 -1.64 -19.35 -6.62
N LEU A 198 -1.97 -19.16 -5.33
CA LEU A 198 -2.84 -18.08 -4.83
C LEU A 198 -4.21 -18.06 -5.52
N THR A 199 -4.72 -19.24 -5.84
CA THR A 199 -6.02 -19.43 -6.48
C THR A 199 -7.09 -19.86 -5.50
N SER A 200 -6.73 -20.16 -4.26
CA SER A 200 -7.66 -20.59 -3.21
C SER A 200 -7.39 -19.86 -1.91
N LEU A 201 -8.43 -19.23 -1.37
CA LEU A 201 -8.47 -18.62 -0.05
C LEU A 201 -9.47 -19.38 0.83
N LYS A 202 -9.07 -19.68 2.07
CA LYS A 202 -9.96 -20.21 3.12
C LYS A 202 -10.10 -19.15 4.21
N GLN A 203 -11.30 -18.79 4.58
CA GLN A 203 -11.55 -17.96 5.76
C GLN A 203 -11.16 -18.79 7.00
N ILE A 204 -10.38 -18.20 7.88
CA ILE A 204 -9.89 -18.83 9.11
C ILE A 204 -10.37 -18.10 10.37
N ALA A 205 -10.79 -16.85 10.25
CA ALA A 205 -11.39 -16.09 11.32
C ALA A 205 -12.27 -14.95 10.79
N GLU A 206 -13.25 -14.56 11.63
CA GLU A 206 -14.06 -13.37 11.44
C GLU A 206 -14.13 -12.61 12.77
N ILE A 207 -14.06 -11.30 12.73
CA ILE A 207 -14.28 -10.43 13.89
C ILE A 207 -15.45 -9.54 13.58
N GLU A 208 -16.54 -9.70 14.31
CA GLU A 208 -17.76 -8.94 14.11
C GLU A 208 -17.78 -7.64 14.94
N ASN A 209 -18.53 -6.69 14.43
CA ASN A 209 -18.82 -5.42 15.12
C ASN A 209 -17.58 -4.71 15.66
N VAL A 210 -16.51 -4.73 14.83
CA VAL A 210 -15.19 -4.20 15.23
C VAL A 210 -15.20 -2.69 15.48
N HIS A 211 -16.09 -1.95 14.82
CA HIS A 211 -16.21 -0.50 14.88
C HIS A 211 -17.66 -0.03 15.11
N THR A 212 -18.32 -0.68 16.10
CA THR A 212 -19.67 -0.28 16.56
C THR A 212 -20.75 -0.25 15.47
N GLY A 213 -20.62 -1.12 14.45
CA GLY A 213 -21.55 -1.20 13.32
C GLY A 213 -21.30 -0.15 12.24
N LEU A 214 -20.26 0.67 12.37
CA LEU A 214 -19.80 1.62 11.35
C LEU A 214 -18.69 1.01 10.49
N GLU A 215 -18.36 1.64 9.40
CA GLU A 215 -17.34 1.18 8.46
C GLU A 215 -16.00 0.90 9.15
N ALA A 216 -15.45 -0.29 8.94
CA ALA A 216 -14.07 -0.62 9.29
C ALA A 216 -13.16 -0.18 8.13
N TRP A 217 -12.54 1.00 8.25
CA TRP A 217 -11.79 1.61 7.15
C TRP A 217 -10.45 0.95 6.87
N ALA A 218 -9.77 0.46 7.90
CA ALA A 218 -8.43 -0.09 7.74
C ALA A 218 -8.19 -1.26 8.68
N SER A 219 -7.46 -2.27 8.19
CA SER A 219 -6.75 -3.25 9.01
C SER A 219 -5.35 -3.47 8.48
N ILE A 220 -4.40 -3.77 9.37
CA ILE A 220 -3.01 -4.01 9.01
C ILE A 220 -2.36 -4.97 10.01
N PHE A 221 -1.57 -5.92 9.52
CA PHE A 221 -0.75 -6.76 10.38
C PHE A 221 0.43 -5.99 10.96
N SER A 222 0.82 -6.30 12.20
CA SER A 222 2.09 -5.88 12.80
C SER A 222 3.28 -6.40 11.97
N ILE A 223 4.45 -5.84 12.19
CA ILE A 223 5.68 -6.23 11.48
C ILE A 223 6.03 -7.71 11.73
N ASP A 224 5.73 -8.23 12.93
CA ASP A 224 5.94 -9.63 13.28
C ASP A 224 4.77 -10.57 12.92
N GLY A 225 3.67 -10.01 12.37
CA GLY A 225 2.48 -10.76 11.95
C GLY A 225 1.60 -11.30 13.09
N LYS A 226 1.89 -10.98 14.36
CA LYS A 226 1.17 -11.55 15.51
C LYS A 226 -0.02 -10.71 15.97
N THR A 227 -0.03 -9.44 15.60
CA THR A 227 -1.11 -8.51 15.96
C THR A 227 -1.74 -7.98 14.68
N LEU A 228 -3.06 -7.84 14.67
CA LEU A 228 -3.80 -7.08 13.67
C LEU A 228 -4.27 -5.77 14.30
N TYR A 229 -3.99 -4.66 13.65
CA TYR A 229 -4.52 -3.35 14.04
C TYR A 229 -5.71 -3.00 13.16
N SER A 230 -6.71 -2.31 13.73
CA SER A 230 -7.87 -1.84 12.97
C SER A 230 -8.26 -0.41 13.31
N GLY A 231 -8.85 0.28 12.33
CA GLY A 231 -9.40 1.62 12.44
C GLY A 231 -10.74 1.72 11.70
N GLY A 232 -11.67 2.49 12.22
CA GLY A 232 -12.99 2.64 11.63
C GLY A 232 -13.61 4.00 11.84
N ASP A 233 -14.80 4.16 11.30
CA ASP A 233 -15.53 5.43 11.26
C ASP A 233 -15.98 5.91 12.65
N ASP A 234 -16.04 5.00 13.63
CA ASP A 234 -16.30 5.33 15.03
C ASP A 234 -15.13 6.06 15.73
N GLY A 235 -14.07 6.42 14.97
CA GLY A 235 -12.86 7.06 15.50
C GLY A 235 -12.01 6.16 16.39
N SER A 236 -12.34 4.87 16.50
CA SER A 236 -11.55 3.96 17.33
C SER A 236 -10.38 3.35 16.57
N PHE A 237 -9.29 3.15 17.31
CA PHE A 237 -8.17 2.31 16.95
C PHE A 237 -8.16 1.11 17.88
N ALA A 238 -7.99 -0.11 17.34
CA ALA A 238 -7.95 -1.34 18.10
C ALA A 238 -6.80 -2.25 17.69
N ALA A 239 -6.38 -3.15 18.60
CA ALA A 239 -5.40 -4.18 18.37
C ALA A 239 -5.94 -5.55 18.77
N TRP A 240 -5.68 -6.56 17.96
CA TRP A 240 -6.18 -7.92 18.05
C TRP A 240 -5.01 -8.91 18.04
N ASP A 241 -4.91 -9.77 19.04
CA ASP A 241 -3.91 -10.83 19.11
C ASP A 241 -4.33 -11.99 18.21
N LEU A 242 -3.45 -12.39 17.31
CA LEU A 242 -3.61 -13.47 16.35
C LEU A 242 -2.94 -14.79 16.81
N GLY A 243 -2.42 -14.85 18.05
CA GLY A 243 -1.65 -15.99 18.55
C GLY A 243 -2.38 -17.33 18.44
N ALA A 244 -3.70 -17.33 18.56
CA ALA A 244 -4.53 -18.51 18.36
C ALA A 244 -4.49 -19.04 16.91
N LEU A 245 -4.44 -18.16 15.89
CA LEU A 245 -4.44 -18.55 14.47
C LEU A 245 -3.13 -19.19 14.02
N ASN A 246 -2.02 -18.91 14.71
CA ASN A 246 -0.69 -19.40 14.35
C ASN A 246 -0.39 -20.82 14.89
N ASN A 247 -1.19 -21.32 15.82
CA ASN A 247 -0.96 -22.61 16.49
C ASN A 247 -1.77 -23.78 15.88
N SER A 248 -2.39 -23.58 14.71
CA SER A 248 -3.39 -24.50 14.16
C SER A 248 -2.86 -25.70 13.36
N GLU A 249 -1.57 -26.05 13.46
CA GLU A 249 -1.07 -27.28 12.80
C GLU A 249 -1.52 -28.59 13.49
N ASP A 250 -2.00 -28.53 14.75
CA ASP A 250 -2.35 -29.70 15.55
C ASP A 250 -3.82 -29.81 16.01
N MET A 251 -4.69 -28.86 15.63
CA MET A 251 -6.08 -28.83 16.10
C MET A 251 -7.04 -29.22 14.98
N GLY A 252 -8.07 -30.00 15.31
CA GLY A 252 -9.10 -30.45 14.37
C GLY A 252 -9.84 -29.30 13.69
N ASP A 253 -10.38 -29.57 12.51
CA ASP A 253 -11.01 -28.61 11.58
C ASP A 253 -12.22 -27.81 12.11
N ASP A 254 -12.65 -28.00 13.36
CA ASP A 254 -13.94 -27.54 13.89
C ASP A 254 -13.90 -26.41 14.94
N GLU A 255 -12.72 -25.92 15.37
CA GLU A 255 -12.66 -24.80 16.31
C GLU A 255 -12.32 -23.49 15.60
N GLU A 256 -13.32 -22.62 15.41
CA GLU A 256 -13.12 -21.22 14.99
C GLU A 256 -12.32 -20.46 16.07
N GLN A 257 -11.08 -20.15 15.75
CA GLN A 257 -10.23 -19.36 16.63
C GLN A 257 -10.47 -17.87 16.37
N THR A 258 -11.09 -17.21 17.33
CA THR A 258 -11.37 -15.77 17.20
C THR A 258 -10.21 -14.95 17.75
N PRO A 259 -9.67 -13.98 16.99
CA PRO A 259 -8.68 -13.03 17.48
C PRO A 259 -9.15 -12.28 18.73
N VAL A 260 -8.25 -12.10 19.70
CA VAL A 260 -8.59 -11.49 20.99
C VAL A 260 -8.23 -10.01 20.98
N GLN A 261 -9.20 -9.15 21.32
CA GLN A 261 -8.95 -7.71 21.43
C GLN A 261 -8.05 -7.42 22.65
N THR A 262 -6.85 -6.87 22.40
CA THR A 262 -5.84 -6.54 23.42
C THR A 262 -5.74 -5.06 23.74
N TYR A 263 -6.26 -4.21 22.85
CA TYR A 263 -6.28 -2.77 23.02
C TYR A 263 -7.43 -2.13 22.24
N ARG A 264 -7.99 -1.04 22.78
CA ARG A 264 -8.91 -0.13 22.06
C ARG A 264 -8.81 1.28 22.61
N ASN A 265 -8.81 2.28 21.73
CA ASN A 265 -8.92 3.68 22.09
C ASN A 265 -9.94 4.38 21.20
N ARG A 266 -10.83 5.18 21.80
CA ARG A 266 -11.90 5.94 21.14
C ARG A 266 -11.80 7.44 21.39
N LYS A 267 -10.69 7.92 21.95
CA LYS A 267 -10.57 9.31 22.43
C LYS A 267 -9.54 10.12 21.68
N ILE A 268 -8.56 9.44 21.07
CA ILE A 268 -7.42 10.09 20.43
C ILE A 268 -7.82 10.68 19.09
N HIS A 269 -8.62 9.95 18.32
CA HIS A 269 -9.15 10.44 17.04
C HIS A 269 -10.54 11.00 17.23
N THR A 270 -10.83 12.15 16.60
CA THR A 270 -12.13 12.82 16.66
C THR A 270 -13.01 12.50 15.46
N ALA A 271 -12.48 11.75 14.49
CA ALA A 271 -13.18 11.24 13.32
C ALA A 271 -12.56 9.86 12.92
N GLY A 272 -13.11 9.24 11.88
CA GLY A 272 -12.73 7.90 11.45
C GLY A 272 -11.23 7.71 11.22
N VAL A 273 -10.69 6.59 11.70
CA VAL A 273 -9.30 6.16 11.46
C VAL A 273 -9.24 5.42 10.12
N THR A 274 -8.63 6.06 9.13
CA THR A 274 -8.67 5.65 7.73
C THR A 274 -7.41 4.95 7.25
N SER A 275 -6.29 5.17 7.93
CA SER A 275 -5.01 4.56 7.58
C SER A 275 -4.19 4.19 8.81
N ILE A 276 -3.51 3.06 8.73
CA ILE A 276 -2.64 2.53 9.78
C ILE A 276 -1.37 2.02 9.11
N LEU A 277 -0.21 2.44 9.61
CA LEU A 277 1.09 2.11 9.05
C LEU A 277 2.04 1.64 10.16
N PRO A 278 2.32 0.33 10.28
CA PRO A 278 3.39 -0.18 11.13
C PRO A 278 4.75 0.20 10.55
N VAL A 279 5.63 0.69 11.41
CA VAL A 279 6.97 1.14 11.04
C VAL A 279 7.99 0.73 12.09
N THR A 280 9.26 0.59 11.67
CA THR A 280 10.39 0.40 12.58
C THR A 280 11.23 1.67 12.61
N ILE A 281 11.44 2.24 13.80
CA ILE A 281 12.34 3.37 14.03
C ILE A 281 13.32 2.94 15.11
N SER A 282 14.61 2.97 14.83
CA SER A 282 15.68 2.52 15.72
C SER A 282 15.42 1.12 16.34
N GLY A 283 14.98 0.18 15.50
CA GLY A 283 14.73 -1.20 15.91
C GLY A 283 13.46 -1.44 16.73
N GLN A 284 12.66 -0.41 16.98
CA GLN A 284 11.39 -0.52 17.70
C GLN A 284 10.20 -0.31 16.76
N GLU A 285 9.15 -1.12 16.90
CA GLU A 285 7.90 -0.95 16.18
C GLU A 285 7.08 0.21 16.74
N TYR A 286 6.57 1.03 15.84
CA TYR A 286 5.55 2.06 16.07
C TYR A 286 4.42 1.92 15.07
N ILE A 287 3.24 2.39 15.44
CA ILE A 287 2.08 2.43 14.55
C ILE A 287 1.73 3.88 14.28
N ILE A 288 1.81 4.28 13.03
CA ILE A 288 1.42 5.61 12.58
C ILE A 288 -0.01 5.52 12.07
N THR A 289 -0.88 6.40 12.54
CA THR A 289 -2.29 6.43 12.11
C THR A 289 -2.61 7.72 11.38
N GLY A 290 -3.47 7.62 10.37
CA GLY A 290 -4.12 8.73 9.70
C GLY A 290 -5.63 8.69 9.93
N SER A 291 -6.26 9.85 10.00
CA SER A 291 -7.68 9.98 10.30
C SER A 291 -8.36 11.06 9.45
N TYR A 292 -9.67 10.97 9.30
CA TYR A 292 -10.50 12.04 8.76
C TYR A 292 -10.41 13.35 9.56
N ASP A 293 -9.95 13.30 10.82
CA ASP A 293 -9.69 14.46 11.66
C ASP A 293 -8.43 15.25 11.25
N GLN A 294 -7.82 14.93 10.10
CA GLN A 294 -6.66 15.56 9.46
C GLN A 294 -5.32 15.27 10.13
N PHE A 295 -5.31 14.59 11.28
CA PHE A 295 -4.09 14.36 12.04
C PHE A 295 -3.44 13.02 11.73
N VAL A 296 -2.11 13.05 11.69
CA VAL A 296 -1.24 11.87 11.82
C VAL A 296 -0.77 11.78 13.27
N ARG A 297 -0.85 10.58 13.85
CA ARG A 297 -0.47 10.29 15.25
C ARG A 297 0.35 9.01 15.34
N ILE A 298 1.05 8.85 16.45
CA ILE A 298 1.94 7.69 16.68
C ILE A 298 1.53 6.96 17.94
N PHE A 299 1.36 5.65 17.82
CA PHE A 299 1.10 4.72 18.91
C PHE A 299 2.33 3.82 19.11
N SER A 300 2.72 3.59 20.37
CA SER A 300 3.76 2.64 20.75
C SER A 300 3.13 1.34 21.24
N PRO A 301 3.23 0.22 20.49
CA PRO A 301 2.68 -1.07 20.90
C PRO A 301 3.31 -1.61 22.18
N SER A 302 4.63 -1.41 22.35
CA SER A 302 5.39 -1.91 23.51
C SER A 302 4.92 -1.31 24.84
N THR A 303 4.54 -0.03 24.83
CA THR A 303 4.04 0.69 26.03
C THR A 303 2.52 0.78 26.07
N LYS A 304 1.83 0.45 24.97
CA LYS A 304 0.39 0.65 24.75
C LYS A 304 -0.03 2.11 24.94
N ARG A 305 0.82 3.05 24.55
CA ARG A 305 0.57 4.49 24.70
C ARG A 305 0.67 5.22 23.36
N TRP A 306 -0.12 6.28 23.25
CA TRP A 306 0.03 7.29 22.21
C TRP A 306 1.15 8.23 22.62
N LEU A 307 1.98 8.62 21.64
CA LEU A 307 2.98 9.66 21.84
C LEU A 307 2.28 11.03 21.81
N ASP A 308 2.87 12.02 22.48
CA ASP A 308 2.34 13.41 22.50
C ASP A 308 2.54 14.13 21.15
N THR A 309 3.19 13.46 20.19
CA THR A 309 3.42 13.95 18.84
C THR A 309 2.21 13.71 17.94
N SER A 310 1.77 14.76 17.27
CA SER A 310 0.77 14.71 16.20
C SER A 310 0.99 15.86 15.22
N ILE A 311 0.56 15.67 13.97
CA ILE A 311 0.65 16.71 12.95
C ILE A 311 -0.66 16.81 12.17
N ASP A 312 -1.14 18.04 11.96
CA ASP A 312 -2.26 18.38 11.10
C ASP A 312 -1.76 18.52 9.65
N LEU A 313 -2.36 17.79 8.74
CA LEU A 313 -2.05 17.82 7.30
C LEU A 313 -3.09 18.62 6.48
N GLU A 314 -3.95 19.35 7.15
CA GLU A 314 -4.97 20.24 6.54
C GLU A 314 -6.04 19.51 5.70
N GLY A 315 -6.03 18.18 5.69
CA GLY A 315 -7.01 17.33 4.99
C GLY A 315 -7.06 15.93 5.58
N GLY A 316 -8.20 15.26 5.46
CA GLY A 316 -8.38 13.91 5.95
C GLY A 316 -7.30 12.97 5.41
N VAL A 317 -6.59 12.30 6.28
CA VAL A 317 -5.46 11.43 5.91
C VAL A 317 -5.99 10.08 5.49
N TRP A 318 -6.15 9.90 4.19
CA TRP A 318 -6.77 8.69 3.63
C TRP A 318 -5.84 7.50 3.57
N ARG A 319 -4.56 7.72 3.21
CA ARG A 319 -3.57 6.64 3.07
C ARG A 319 -2.19 7.11 3.51
N LEU A 320 -1.47 6.19 4.13
CA LEU A 320 -0.07 6.35 4.53
C LEU A 320 0.74 5.22 3.93
N GLU A 321 1.89 5.53 3.32
CA GLU A 321 2.83 4.56 2.76
C GLU A 321 4.26 4.89 3.19
N ILE A 322 5.03 3.87 3.60
CA ILE A 322 6.45 4.05 3.92
C ILE A 322 7.25 4.19 2.62
N LEU A 323 8.17 5.15 2.60
CA LEU A 323 9.13 5.31 1.52
C LEU A 323 10.38 4.48 1.80
N SER A 324 10.59 3.44 1.01
CA SER A 324 11.65 2.45 1.24
C SER A 324 13.07 2.96 0.94
N ASN A 325 13.23 4.15 0.34
CA ASN A 325 14.54 4.72 0.01
C ASN A 325 14.77 6.07 0.69
N ASN A 326 15.19 6.01 1.95
CA ASN A 326 15.48 7.22 2.75
C ASN A 326 16.72 7.98 2.26
N ASN A 327 17.67 7.30 1.58
CA ASN A 327 18.95 7.89 1.18
C ASN A 327 18.82 9.07 0.23
N PHE A 328 17.82 9.07 -0.64
CA PHE A 328 17.60 10.15 -1.60
C PHE A 328 17.13 11.42 -0.89
N ILE A 329 16.13 11.30 -0.01
CA ILE A 329 15.54 12.44 0.71
C ILE A 329 16.57 13.06 1.65
N GLN A 330 17.35 12.22 2.35
CA GLN A 330 18.44 12.68 3.20
C GLN A 330 19.51 13.45 2.40
N LYS A 331 19.86 12.97 1.20
CA LYS A 331 20.84 13.63 0.32
C LYS A 331 20.33 14.99 -0.17
N GLU A 332 19.07 15.10 -0.56
CA GLU A 332 18.46 16.37 -0.99
C GLU A 332 18.41 17.40 0.16
N GLN A 333 18.26 16.96 1.39
CA GLN A 333 18.24 17.84 2.56
C GLN A 333 19.61 18.14 3.16
N GLY A 334 20.67 17.47 2.69
CA GLY A 334 22.03 17.63 3.22
C GLY A 334 22.20 17.10 4.65
N ILE A 335 21.33 16.18 5.09
CA ILE A 335 21.31 15.62 6.43
C ILE A 335 22.15 14.33 6.46
N SER A 336 23.12 14.29 7.37
CA SER A 336 23.83 13.07 7.75
C SER A 336 23.22 12.56 9.07
N SER A 337 22.09 11.87 9.00
CA SER A 337 21.44 11.27 10.18
C SER A 337 21.76 9.77 10.30
N ASP A 338 21.60 9.23 11.50
CA ASP A 338 21.57 7.79 11.74
C ASP A 338 20.44 7.20 10.92
N LYS A 339 20.77 6.33 9.95
CA LYS A 339 19.81 5.82 8.94
C LYS A 339 18.59 5.11 9.52
N ASP A 340 18.72 4.62 10.74
CA ASP A 340 17.67 3.86 11.42
C ASP A 340 16.77 4.73 12.31
N ALA A 341 17.15 5.99 12.57
CA ALA A 341 16.41 6.90 13.44
C ALA A 341 15.37 7.75 12.73
N GLU A 342 15.36 7.78 11.39
CA GLU A 342 14.44 8.58 10.60
C GLU A 342 13.82 7.75 9.47
N ILE A 343 12.52 7.89 9.30
CA ILE A 343 11.75 7.30 8.18
C ILE A 343 10.96 8.38 7.45
N TYR A 344 10.62 8.11 6.19
CA TYR A 344 9.80 8.99 5.37
C TYR A 344 8.50 8.31 4.96
N ILE A 345 7.42 9.09 4.93
CA ILE A 345 6.06 8.63 4.73
C ILE A 345 5.38 9.48 3.65
N LEU A 346 4.77 8.81 2.68
CA LEU A 346 3.90 9.43 1.70
C LEU A 346 2.47 9.40 2.22
N ALA A 347 1.85 10.56 2.39
CA ALA A 347 0.48 10.71 2.88
C ALA A 347 -0.43 11.25 1.78
N SER A 348 -1.55 10.56 1.52
CA SER A 348 -2.65 11.04 0.68
C SER A 348 -3.66 11.76 1.59
N CYS A 349 -3.85 13.07 1.37
CA CYS A 349 -4.55 13.94 2.31
C CYS A 349 -5.83 14.55 1.71
N MET A 350 -6.62 13.75 1.01
CA MET A 350 -7.89 14.18 0.41
C MET A 350 -7.76 15.54 -0.31
N HIS A 351 -8.54 16.54 0.09
CA HIS A 351 -8.56 17.88 -0.52
C HIS A 351 -7.25 18.67 -0.31
N ALA A 352 -6.43 18.30 0.68
CA ALA A 352 -5.12 18.92 0.90
C ALA A 352 -4.02 18.37 -0.02
N GLY A 353 -4.33 17.37 -0.87
CA GLY A 353 -3.40 16.80 -1.83
C GLY A 353 -2.51 15.73 -1.24
N CYS A 354 -1.22 15.77 -1.54
CA CYS A 354 -0.25 14.77 -1.13
C CYS A 354 0.90 15.40 -0.33
N CYS A 355 1.34 14.73 0.73
CA CYS A 355 2.40 15.21 1.61
C CYS A 355 3.47 14.15 1.82
N ILE A 356 4.74 14.55 1.88
CA ILE A 356 5.83 13.73 2.39
C ILE A 356 6.15 14.20 3.79
N LEU A 357 6.16 13.27 4.73
CA LEU A 357 6.52 13.47 6.14
C LEU A 357 7.82 12.77 6.46
N SER A 358 8.64 13.33 7.36
CA SER A 358 9.59 12.55 8.13
C SER A 358 9.06 12.24 9.52
N ALA A 359 9.44 11.09 10.06
CA ALA A 359 9.30 10.73 11.46
C ALA A 359 10.69 10.40 12.00
N GLU A 360 11.21 11.23 12.86
CA GLU A 360 12.60 11.18 13.35
C GLU A 360 12.63 10.99 14.87
N LEU A 361 13.37 9.97 15.34
CA LEU A 361 13.64 9.77 16.75
C LEU A 361 14.78 10.69 17.20
N LYS A 362 14.48 11.61 18.11
CA LYS A 362 15.46 12.56 18.68
C LYS A 362 16.17 11.98 19.89
N GLU A 363 17.34 12.59 20.22
CA GLU A 363 18.00 12.36 21.49
C GLU A 363 17.01 12.65 22.64
N GLY A 364 16.72 11.66 23.46
CA GLY A 364 15.70 11.77 24.52
C GLY A 364 14.46 10.89 24.30
N GLY A 365 14.33 10.24 23.12
CA GLY A 365 13.29 9.24 22.85
C GLY A 365 11.98 9.81 22.33
N GLU A 366 11.94 11.09 21.99
CA GLU A 366 10.78 11.72 21.34
C GLU A 366 10.84 11.51 19.82
N ILE A 367 9.71 11.14 19.20
CA ILE A 367 9.59 11.10 17.74
C ILE A 367 8.92 12.38 17.26
N ILE A 368 9.58 13.08 16.33
CA ILE A 368 9.07 14.31 15.73
C ILE A 368 8.59 14.04 14.32
N LEU A 369 7.34 14.45 14.03
CA LEU A 369 6.77 14.44 12.69
C LEU A 369 7.01 15.79 12.01
N THR A 370 7.61 15.78 10.82
CA THR A 370 7.88 17.02 10.06
C THR A 370 7.41 16.89 8.62
N PRO A 371 6.59 17.83 8.10
CA PRO A 371 6.22 17.85 6.70
C PRO A 371 7.41 18.35 5.87
N ILE A 372 7.83 17.54 4.89
CA ILE A 372 8.98 17.82 4.03
C ILE A 372 8.54 18.52 2.75
N ALA A 373 7.53 17.98 2.09
CA ALA A 373 7.02 18.52 0.86
C ALA A 373 5.52 18.30 0.73
N THR A 374 4.85 19.20 0.03
CA THR A 374 3.42 19.10 -0.29
C THR A 374 3.17 19.38 -1.76
N MET A 375 2.25 18.60 -2.37
CA MET A 375 1.74 18.79 -3.71
C MET A 375 0.23 19.00 -3.66
N LYS A 376 -0.23 20.21 -4.05
CA LYS A 376 -1.61 20.68 -3.90
C LYS A 376 -2.30 21.01 -5.23
N GLU A 377 -1.83 20.45 -6.36
CA GLU A 377 -2.40 20.75 -7.69
C GLU A 377 -3.70 19.98 -8.01
N HIS A 378 -4.10 19.06 -7.15
CA HIS A 378 -5.37 18.36 -7.28
C HIS A 378 -6.55 19.28 -7.00
N GLU A 379 -7.58 19.22 -7.85
CA GLU A 379 -8.82 19.98 -7.68
C GLU A 379 -9.89 19.17 -6.94
N SER A 380 -9.55 17.94 -6.53
CA SER A 380 -10.45 17.01 -5.85
C SER A 380 -9.70 16.19 -4.81
N MET A 381 -10.30 15.08 -4.40
CA MET A 381 -9.80 14.22 -3.32
C MET A 381 -8.65 13.33 -3.78
N ASN A 382 -7.49 13.46 -3.16
CA ASN A 382 -6.39 12.53 -3.31
C ASN A 382 -6.61 11.31 -2.41
N TYR A 383 -6.98 10.19 -3.00
CA TYR A 383 -7.18 8.93 -2.31
C TYR A 383 -6.03 7.95 -2.49
N ALA A 384 -5.20 8.14 -3.52
CA ALA A 384 -4.11 7.23 -3.80
C ALA A 384 -2.87 7.96 -4.28
N SER A 385 -1.73 7.54 -3.75
CA SER A 385 -0.40 7.99 -4.14
C SER A 385 0.54 6.81 -4.15
N ALA A 386 1.63 6.88 -4.90
CA ALA A 386 2.65 5.85 -4.96
C ALA A 386 4.03 6.48 -5.18
N CYS A 387 5.07 5.82 -4.69
CA CYS A 387 6.46 6.16 -4.97
C CYS A 387 7.03 5.17 -5.99
N ILE A 388 7.73 5.68 -6.99
CA ILE A 388 8.35 4.92 -8.08
C ILE A 388 9.84 5.24 -8.16
N GLY A 389 10.64 4.21 -8.44
CA GLY A 389 12.09 4.33 -8.60
C GLY A 389 12.86 4.26 -7.29
N ASN A 390 14.07 3.68 -7.37
CA ASN A 390 14.89 3.45 -6.18
C ASN A 390 15.98 4.51 -5.97
N ASN A 391 16.56 5.05 -7.04
CA ASN A 391 17.70 5.99 -6.94
C ASN A 391 17.27 7.45 -7.04
N GLU A 392 16.23 7.72 -7.81
CA GLU A 392 15.61 9.04 -7.97
C GLU A 392 14.10 8.85 -7.83
N PRO A 393 13.57 8.86 -6.59
CA PRO A 393 12.17 8.59 -6.36
C PRO A 393 11.30 9.64 -7.04
N MET A 394 10.32 9.15 -7.75
CA MET A 394 9.24 9.93 -8.31
C MET A 394 7.95 9.58 -7.60
N PHE A 395 7.17 10.58 -7.33
CA PHE A 395 5.90 10.44 -6.66
C PHE A 395 4.78 10.58 -7.68
N ILE A 396 3.79 9.73 -7.54
CA ILE A 396 2.56 9.79 -8.32
C ILE A 396 1.43 9.98 -7.33
N SER A 397 0.56 10.93 -7.62
CA SER A 397 -0.65 11.16 -6.87
C SER A 397 -1.85 11.25 -7.80
N THR A 398 -2.99 10.76 -7.35
CA THR A 398 -4.21 10.71 -8.13
C THR A 398 -5.31 11.54 -7.47
N SER A 399 -6.19 12.10 -8.26
CA SER A 399 -7.34 12.87 -7.79
C SER A 399 -8.63 12.31 -8.34
N PHE A 400 -9.63 12.11 -7.47
CA PHE A 400 -10.77 11.26 -7.75
C PHE A 400 -11.75 11.87 -8.76
N TYR A 401 -12.40 13.01 -8.43
CA TYR A 401 -13.47 13.55 -9.27
C TYR A 401 -12.96 14.23 -10.54
N ASP A 402 -11.80 14.85 -10.51
CA ASP A 402 -11.14 15.44 -11.68
C ASP A 402 -10.30 14.43 -12.48
N ARG A 403 -10.19 13.17 -11.97
CA ARG A 403 -9.50 12.02 -12.63
C ARG A 403 -8.04 12.29 -12.98
N ARG A 404 -7.41 13.23 -12.28
CA ARG A 404 -6.06 13.71 -12.56
C ARG A 404 -5.02 12.73 -11.97
N VAL A 405 -3.96 12.50 -12.72
CA VAL A 405 -2.74 11.82 -12.28
C VAL A 405 -1.59 12.78 -12.42
N CYS A 406 -0.91 13.09 -11.35
CA CYS A 406 0.25 13.97 -11.31
C CYS A 406 1.52 13.19 -10.95
N CYS A 407 2.59 13.41 -11.72
CA CYS A 407 3.93 12.93 -11.41
C CYS A 407 4.78 14.09 -10.95
N TRP A 408 5.48 13.95 -9.84
CA TRP A 408 6.27 15.01 -9.22
C TRP A 408 7.51 14.47 -8.49
N ARG A 409 8.46 15.34 -8.17
CA ARG A 409 9.69 15.06 -7.43
C ARG A 409 9.91 16.06 -6.31
N LEU A 410 10.85 15.74 -5.41
CA LEU A 410 11.36 16.66 -4.40
C LEU A 410 12.27 17.72 -5.00
#